data_9706e04e65368f70d164b0b90c23c0a6
#
_entry.id   9706e04e65368f70d164b0b90c23c0a6
#
_cell.length_a   1.000
_cell.length_b   1.000
_cell.length_c   1.000
_cell.angle_alpha   90.00
_cell.angle_beta   90.00
_cell.angle_gamma   90.00
#
_symmetry.space_group_name_H-M   'P 1'
#
loop_
_entity.id
_entity.type
_entity.pdbx_description
1 polymer ?
#
loop_
_entity_poly.entity_id
_entity_poly.type
_entity_poly.pdbx_seq_one_letter_code
_entity_poly.pdbx_strand_id
1 'polypeptide(L)'
;MKKLIFILLIINLSCTNSSDQQFINRFITGNSKLLNTIKNNDIQVKLTVIDSTENFIEYEYNIDSDRYFYPASTVKLPIALFALEKLNENKILSINTPFMLEDDTLKTTFKNELEKVFILSDNQANNRFFEFIGQDYINEKFKSKGFFNSTIFHRLSTSNSSRLEGKRVDFFTNDSIISFQKNNKEPQKLKLINTKKGKGYINSTGEMIKQEMDFSEKNYMSISDLHRIMKILFFPEKFNEEERFHLTNEQREILFNYMSGFPKDFGYSPEKFPYYFAKFFIYGDKELELNENIVIYNKVGLAYGQLSDVAYIKKKNVSIILTATIDVNTNKIYNDDKYDYDSIGFPFLAEISREIIKRLSN
;
A
#
# COMPACT_ATOMS: atom_id res chain seq x y z
N MET A 1 -25.40 -7.45 62.43
CA MET A 1 -24.37 -6.73 61.60
C MET A 1 -24.56 -7.19 60.16
N LYS A 2 -25.21 -6.38 59.31
CA LYS A 2 -25.40 -6.67 57.88
C LYS A 2 -24.20 -6.07 57.14
N LYS A 3 -23.40 -6.93 56.47
CA LYS A 3 -22.33 -6.49 55.59
C LYS A 3 -22.92 -6.03 54.25
N LEU A 4 -22.79 -4.75 53.96
CA LEU A 4 -23.11 -4.14 52.67
C LEU A 4 -21.95 -4.47 51.69
N ILE A 5 -22.23 -5.29 50.68
CA ILE A 5 -21.26 -5.54 49.57
C ILE A 5 -21.49 -4.45 48.56
N PHE A 6 -20.52 -3.54 48.43
CA PHE A 6 -20.45 -2.55 47.33
C PHE A 6 -19.91 -3.25 46.08
N ILE A 7 -20.79 -3.52 45.12
CA ILE A 7 -20.36 -3.96 43.78
C ILE A 7 -19.94 -2.71 43.02
N LEU A 8 -18.63 -2.55 42.83
CA LEU A 8 -18.06 -1.53 41.98
C LEU A 8 -18.30 -1.96 40.52
N LEU A 9 -19.29 -1.35 39.87
CA LEU A 9 -19.47 -1.46 38.42
C LEU A 9 -18.33 -0.70 37.76
N ILE A 10 -17.29 -1.40 37.27
CA ILE A 10 -16.27 -0.81 36.40
C ILE A 10 -16.92 -0.61 35.03
N ILE A 11 -17.42 0.60 34.78
CA ILE A 11 -17.81 1.05 33.44
C ILE A 11 -16.51 1.23 32.68
N ASN A 12 -16.18 0.30 31.80
CA ASN A 12 -15.17 0.51 30.78
C ASN A 12 -15.67 1.59 29.82
N LEU A 13 -15.43 2.85 30.16
CA LEU A 13 -15.45 3.95 29.19
C LEU A 13 -14.29 3.70 28.24
N SER A 14 -14.53 3.10 27.09
CA SER A 14 -13.60 3.17 25.97
C SER A 14 -13.51 4.66 25.60
N CYS A 15 -12.42 5.30 25.99
CA CYS A 15 -12.05 6.61 25.44
C CYS A 15 -11.84 6.43 23.95
N THR A 16 -12.86 6.69 23.14
CA THR A 16 -12.68 6.90 21.71
C THR A 16 -11.80 8.14 21.55
N ASN A 17 -10.72 8.01 20.80
CA ASN A 17 -9.84 9.13 20.52
C ASN A 17 -10.67 10.25 19.87
N SER A 18 -10.45 11.51 20.20
CA SER A 18 -11.22 12.64 19.70
C SER A 18 -11.19 12.72 18.15
N SER A 19 -10.08 12.32 17.53
CA SER A 19 -9.93 12.23 16.08
C SER A 19 -10.82 11.16 15.44
N ASP A 20 -10.91 9.98 16.04
CA ASP A 20 -11.77 8.88 15.58
C ASP A 20 -13.24 9.30 15.60
N GLN A 21 -13.68 9.96 16.67
CA GLN A 21 -15.04 10.43 16.78
C GLN A 21 -15.35 11.54 15.78
N GLN A 22 -14.39 12.43 15.51
CA GLN A 22 -14.53 13.46 14.47
C GLN A 22 -14.69 12.84 13.09
N PHE A 23 -13.87 11.82 12.75
CA PHE A 23 -13.98 11.10 11.48
C PHE A 23 -15.35 10.43 11.33
N ILE A 24 -15.78 9.67 12.35
CA ILE A 24 -17.07 8.98 12.34
C ILE A 24 -18.22 9.98 12.18
N ASN A 25 -18.25 11.06 12.97
CA ASN A 25 -19.31 12.06 12.92
C ASN A 25 -19.42 12.72 11.54
N ARG A 26 -18.27 13.00 10.92
CA ARG A 26 -18.24 13.71 9.64
C ARG A 26 -18.58 12.81 8.45
N PHE A 27 -18.04 11.59 8.41
CA PHE A 27 -18.08 10.78 7.19
C PHE A 27 -18.92 9.51 7.30
N ILE A 28 -19.16 8.98 8.50
CA ILE A 28 -19.72 7.63 8.68
C ILE A 28 -21.13 7.66 9.29
N THR A 29 -21.41 8.64 10.17
CA THR A 29 -22.73 8.72 10.85
C THR A 29 -23.88 8.72 9.82
N GLY A 30 -24.89 7.87 10.07
CA GLY A 30 -26.02 7.66 9.16
C GLY A 30 -25.82 6.51 8.16
N ASN A 31 -24.59 5.96 8.04
CA ASN A 31 -24.33 4.74 7.27
C ASN A 31 -24.15 3.54 8.21
N SER A 32 -25.24 2.81 8.47
CA SER A 32 -25.24 1.69 9.43
C SER A 32 -24.35 0.52 8.97
N LYS A 33 -24.20 0.30 7.68
CA LYS A 33 -23.34 -0.77 7.12
C LYS A 33 -21.88 -0.47 7.42
N LEU A 34 -21.39 0.75 7.08
CA LEU A 34 -20.02 1.17 7.41
C LEU A 34 -19.76 1.17 8.91
N LEU A 35 -20.68 1.67 9.73
CA LEU A 35 -20.55 1.64 11.19
C LEU A 35 -20.38 0.23 11.73
N ASN A 36 -21.15 -0.73 11.21
CA ASN A 36 -21.05 -2.13 11.62
C ASN A 36 -19.71 -2.74 11.22
N THR A 37 -19.26 -2.49 9.97
CA THR A 37 -17.97 -2.98 9.47
C THR A 37 -16.81 -2.43 10.30
N ILE A 38 -16.80 -1.13 10.60
CA ILE A 38 -15.78 -0.46 11.41
C ILE A 38 -15.69 -1.04 12.83
N LYS A 39 -16.83 -1.38 13.43
CA LYS A 39 -16.86 -1.95 14.80
C LYS A 39 -16.34 -3.38 14.88
N ASN A 40 -16.45 -4.15 13.81
CA ASN A 40 -16.19 -5.60 13.82
C ASN A 40 -14.86 -6.00 13.19
N ASN A 41 -14.13 -5.05 12.57
CA ASN A 41 -12.86 -5.34 11.88
C ASN A 41 -11.75 -4.41 12.36
N ASP A 42 -10.50 -4.87 12.24
CA ASP A 42 -9.32 -4.04 12.45
C ASP A 42 -9.09 -3.17 11.21
N ILE A 43 -9.38 -1.87 11.37
CA ILE A 43 -9.39 -0.89 10.29
C ILE A 43 -8.55 0.31 10.72
N GLN A 44 -7.79 0.87 9.77
CA GLN A 44 -7.15 2.17 9.90
C GLN A 44 -7.49 3.01 8.67
N VAL A 45 -7.82 4.28 8.86
CA VAL A 45 -8.11 5.20 7.74
C VAL A 45 -7.43 6.53 7.98
N LYS A 46 -6.74 7.03 6.96
CA LYS A 46 -6.20 8.39 6.93
C LYS A 46 -6.69 9.12 5.69
N LEU A 47 -7.19 10.33 5.87
CA LEU A 47 -7.79 11.17 4.84
C LEU A 47 -7.18 12.57 4.89
N THR A 48 -6.68 13.05 3.77
CA THR A 48 -6.38 14.47 3.53
C THR A 48 -7.37 15.02 2.52
N VAL A 49 -8.14 16.01 2.90
CA VAL A 49 -8.96 16.83 1.97
C VAL A 49 -8.10 17.99 1.51
N ILE A 50 -8.00 18.19 0.21
CA ILE A 50 -7.28 19.30 -0.40
C ILE A 50 -8.33 20.37 -0.76
N ASP A 51 -8.26 21.54 -0.12
CA ASP A 51 -9.18 22.64 -0.38
C ASP A 51 -8.84 23.41 -1.68
N SER A 52 -9.64 24.39 -2.05
CA SER A 52 -9.47 25.19 -3.26
C SER A 52 -8.20 26.05 -3.26
N THR A 53 -7.55 26.23 -2.12
CA THR A 53 -6.28 26.92 -1.95
C THR A 53 -5.11 25.95 -1.72
N GLU A 54 -5.36 24.67 -2.00
CA GLU A 54 -4.43 23.56 -1.82
C GLU A 54 -3.96 23.31 -0.38
N ASN A 55 -4.68 23.81 0.63
CA ASN A 55 -4.40 23.46 2.02
C ASN A 55 -4.87 22.05 2.34
N PHE A 56 -4.16 21.41 3.25
CA PHE A 56 -4.46 20.06 3.74
C PHE A 56 -5.31 20.12 5.00
N ILE A 57 -6.48 19.45 4.96
CA ILE A 57 -7.34 19.23 6.12
C ILE A 57 -7.31 17.72 6.40
N GLU A 58 -6.75 17.35 7.54
CA GLU A 58 -6.49 15.96 7.91
C GLU A 58 -7.62 15.38 8.76
N TYR A 59 -7.97 14.14 8.47
CA TYR A 59 -8.85 13.31 9.29
C TYR A 59 -8.26 11.91 9.41
N GLU A 60 -8.45 11.27 10.55
CA GLU A 60 -7.93 9.93 10.78
C GLU A 60 -8.88 9.10 11.64
N TYR A 61 -8.84 7.80 11.46
CA TYR A 61 -9.55 6.83 12.26
C TYR A 61 -8.61 5.69 12.63
N ASN A 62 -8.47 5.44 13.95
CA ASN A 62 -7.78 4.30 14.54
C ASN A 62 -6.32 4.15 14.05
N ILE A 63 -5.66 5.27 13.73
CA ILE A 63 -4.27 5.27 13.26
C ILE A 63 -3.32 4.92 14.40
N ASP A 64 -2.50 3.90 14.16
CA ASP A 64 -1.44 3.45 15.06
C ASP A 64 -0.26 2.96 14.23
N SER A 65 0.81 3.75 14.20
CA SER A 65 2.00 3.47 13.39
C SER A 65 2.88 2.33 13.93
N ASP A 66 2.62 1.86 15.16
CA ASP A 66 3.34 0.74 15.75
C ASP A 66 2.55 -0.57 15.66
N ARG A 67 1.26 -0.51 15.29
CA ARG A 67 0.42 -1.68 15.12
C ARG A 67 0.60 -2.30 13.74
N TYR A 68 1.08 -3.54 13.74
CA TYR A 68 1.37 -4.27 12.52
C TYR A 68 0.12 -4.58 11.68
N PHE A 69 0.19 -4.23 10.41
CA PHE A 69 -0.59 -4.83 9.34
C PHE A 69 0.35 -5.20 8.17
N TYR A 70 -0.03 -6.16 7.36
CA TYR A 70 0.78 -6.53 6.20
C TYR A 70 0.46 -5.62 5.01
N PRO A 71 1.41 -4.82 4.51
CA PRO A 71 1.15 -3.83 3.47
C PRO A 71 0.96 -4.44 2.08
N ALA A 72 1.29 -5.73 1.91
CA ALA A 72 1.20 -6.45 0.64
C ALA A 72 1.82 -5.64 -0.52
N SER A 73 1.08 -5.47 -1.62
CA SER A 73 1.58 -4.79 -2.82
C SER A 73 1.64 -3.26 -2.72
N THR A 74 1.22 -2.62 -1.62
CA THR A 74 1.41 -1.17 -1.45
C THR A 74 2.89 -0.80 -1.34
N VAL A 75 3.76 -1.71 -0.88
CA VAL A 75 5.23 -1.51 -0.84
C VAL A 75 5.83 -1.24 -2.22
N LYS A 76 5.15 -1.63 -3.30
CA LYS A 76 5.60 -1.42 -4.67
C LYS A 76 5.66 0.05 -5.05
N LEU A 77 4.83 0.88 -4.42
CA LEU A 77 4.85 2.33 -4.65
C LEU A 77 6.20 2.95 -4.27
N PRO A 78 6.66 2.91 -3.01
CA PRO A 78 7.97 3.47 -2.67
C PRO A 78 9.13 2.75 -3.36
N ILE A 79 9.08 1.44 -3.56
CA ILE A 79 10.15 0.71 -4.25
C ILE A 79 10.32 1.23 -5.69
N ALA A 80 9.23 1.45 -6.42
CA ALA A 80 9.27 2.01 -7.77
C ALA A 80 9.82 3.46 -7.76
N LEU A 81 9.39 4.30 -6.82
CA LEU A 81 9.88 5.68 -6.67
C LEU A 81 11.38 5.73 -6.38
N PHE A 82 11.86 4.91 -5.46
CA PHE A 82 13.29 4.84 -5.14
C PHE A 82 14.12 4.23 -6.28
N ALA A 83 13.55 3.28 -7.03
CA ALA A 83 14.21 2.74 -8.21
C ALA A 83 14.36 3.78 -9.31
N LEU A 84 13.38 4.66 -9.51
CA LEU A 84 13.47 5.79 -10.44
C LEU A 84 14.52 6.82 -9.98
N GLU A 85 14.55 7.18 -8.69
CA GLU A 85 15.60 8.05 -8.15
C GLU A 85 16.99 7.45 -8.38
N LYS A 86 17.16 6.14 -8.11
CA LYS A 86 18.44 5.44 -8.32
C LYS A 86 18.84 5.40 -9.79
N LEU A 87 17.88 5.22 -10.68
CA LEU A 87 18.14 5.26 -12.13
C LEU A 87 18.71 6.63 -12.56
N ASN A 88 18.18 7.72 -11.97
CA ASN A 88 18.61 9.09 -12.28
C ASN A 88 20.01 9.44 -11.77
N GLU A 89 20.59 8.67 -10.83
CA GLU A 89 21.98 8.81 -10.41
C GLU A 89 22.97 8.49 -11.55
N ASN A 90 22.54 7.73 -12.57
CA ASN A 90 23.33 7.40 -13.74
C ASN A 90 22.79 8.13 -14.98
N LYS A 91 23.54 9.12 -15.47
CA LYS A 91 23.13 9.98 -16.59
C LYS A 91 22.99 9.27 -17.94
N ILE A 92 23.52 8.04 -18.06
CA ILE A 92 23.47 7.24 -19.31
C ILE A 92 22.17 6.40 -19.34
N LEU A 93 21.64 6.03 -18.19
CA LEU A 93 20.46 5.20 -18.09
C LEU A 93 19.17 6.03 -18.14
N SER A 94 18.15 5.46 -18.76
CA SER A 94 16.81 6.04 -18.83
C SER A 94 15.75 4.96 -18.56
N ILE A 95 14.49 5.36 -18.39
CA ILE A 95 13.37 4.41 -18.27
C ILE A 95 13.16 3.52 -19.49
N ASN A 96 13.74 3.88 -20.63
CA ASN A 96 13.68 3.14 -21.89
C ASN A 96 14.93 2.26 -22.11
N THR A 97 15.97 2.36 -21.27
CA THR A 97 17.17 1.52 -21.38
C THR A 97 16.80 0.07 -21.11
N PRO A 98 17.07 -0.88 -22.04
CA PRO A 98 16.81 -2.28 -21.83
C PRO A 98 17.67 -2.83 -20.68
N PHE A 99 17.07 -3.66 -19.84
CA PHE A 99 17.78 -4.38 -18.77
C PHE A 99 17.22 -5.77 -18.56
N MET A 100 17.95 -6.62 -17.84
CA MET A 100 17.53 -7.94 -17.40
C MET A 100 18.25 -8.35 -16.12
N LEU A 101 17.64 -9.23 -15.35
CA LEU A 101 18.33 -9.95 -14.29
C LEU A 101 19.13 -11.12 -14.87
N GLU A 102 20.13 -11.60 -14.15
CA GLU A 102 21.03 -12.69 -14.58
C GLU A 102 20.32 -13.99 -14.96
N ASP A 103 19.13 -14.24 -14.43
CA ASP A 103 18.30 -15.43 -14.71
C ASP A 103 17.05 -15.12 -15.54
N ASP A 104 16.88 -13.89 -16.01
CA ASP A 104 15.85 -13.55 -16.99
C ASP A 104 16.24 -14.05 -18.40
N THR A 105 15.26 -14.44 -19.18
CA THR A 105 15.44 -14.87 -20.58
C THR A 105 15.23 -13.73 -21.58
N LEU A 106 14.55 -12.66 -21.18
CA LEU A 106 14.20 -11.53 -22.03
C LEU A 106 14.53 -10.21 -21.37
N LYS A 107 15.00 -9.28 -22.17
CA LYS A 107 15.21 -7.88 -21.75
C LYS A 107 13.86 -7.18 -21.58
N THR A 108 13.81 -6.29 -20.59
CA THR A 108 12.67 -5.39 -20.35
C THR A 108 13.17 -3.95 -20.18
N THR A 109 12.28 -3.02 -19.85
CA THR A 109 12.61 -1.62 -19.55
C THR A 109 11.92 -1.19 -18.26
N PHE A 110 12.41 -0.13 -17.62
CA PHE A 110 11.72 0.44 -16.46
C PHE A 110 10.29 0.85 -16.80
N LYS A 111 10.08 1.42 -17.99
CA LYS A 111 8.75 1.79 -18.47
C LYS A 111 7.79 0.60 -18.47
N ASN A 112 8.19 -0.55 -19.01
CA ASN A 112 7.37 -1.76 -19.05
C ASN A 112 7.12 -2.34 -17.65
N GLU A 113 8.14 -2.32 -16.79
CA GLU A 113 7.98 -2.85 -15.43
C GLU A 113 7.11 -1.94 -14.56
N LEU A 114 7.18 -0.61 -14.72
CA LEU A 114 6.26 0.34 -14.06
C LEU A 114 4.81 0.09 -14.46
N GLU A 115 4.55 -0.12 -15.76
CA GLU A 115 3.21 -0.48 -16.24
C GLU A 115 2.67 -1.71 -15.51
N LYS A 116 3.43 -2.81 -15.50
CA LYS A 116 3.03 -4.05 -14.82
C LYS A 116 2.82 -3.86 -13.30
N VAL A 117 3.68 -3.07 -12.65
CA VAL A 117 3.58 -2.77 -11.21
C VAL A 117 2.29 -2.04 -10.86
N PHE A 118 1.89 -1.05 -11.66
CA PHE A 118 0.74 -0.21 -11.32
C PHE A 118 -0.57 -0.72 -11.91
N ILE A 119 -0.54 -1.24 -13.13
CA ILE A 119 -1.74 -1.75 -13.81
C ILE A 119 -2.13 -3.15 -13.34
N LEU A 120 -1.15 -4.06 -13.20
CA LEU A 120 -1.40 -5.47 -12.84
C LEU A 120 -1.00 -5.81 -11.42
N SER A 121 -0.35 -4.90 -10.72
CA SER A 121 0.26 -5.21 -9.42
C SER A 121 1.23 -6.39 -9.47
N ASP A 122 2.00 -6.51 -10.57
CA ASP A 122 2.90 -7.65 -10.81
C ASP A 122 4.04 -7.72 -9.81
N ASN A 123 4.28 -8.91 -9.24
CA ASN A 123 5.30 -9.13 -8.24
C ASN A 123 6.71 -9.24 -8.84
N GLN A 124 6.83 -9.84 -10.03
CA GLN A 124 8.15 -10.02 -10.66
C GLN A 124 8.70 -8.69 -11.15
N ALA A 125 7.83 -7.82 -11.71
CA ALA A 125 8.20 -6.47 -12.08
C ALA A 125 8.73 -5.68 -10.87
N ASN A 126 8.06 -5.76 -9.74
CA ASN A 126 8.54 -5.15 -8.48
C ASN A 126 9.87 -5.77 -8.02
N ASN A 127 10.01 -7.09 -8.10
CA ASN A 127 11.23 -7.76 -7.67
C ASN A 127 12.44 -7.35 -8.53
N ARG A 128 12.25 -7.01 -9.83
CA ARG A 128 13.31 -6.44 -10.68
C ARG A 128 13.79 -5.09 -10.16
N PHE A 129 12.87 -4.21 -9.73
CA PHE A 129 13.26 -2.96 -9.08
C PHE A 129 13.96 -3.21 -7.74
N PHE A 130 13.46 -4.14 -6.93
CA PHE A 130 14.10 -4.53 -5.68
C PHE A 130 15.53 -5.02 -5.89
N GLU A 131 15.78 -5.89 -6.90
CA GLU A 131 17.14 -6.37 -7.21
C GLU A 131 18.06 -5.24 -7.66
N PHE A 132 17.56 -4.29 -8.45
CA PHE A 132 18.35 -3.15 -8.91
C PHE A 132 18.81 -2.24 -7.77
N ILE A 133 17.92 -1.93 -6.82
CA ILE A 133 18.25 -0.96 -5.76
C ILE A 133 18.78 -1.62 -4.49
N GLY A 134 18.35 -2.85 -4.20
CA GLY A 134 18.68 -3.58 -2.98
C GLY A 134 17.86 -3.16 -1.75
N GLN A 135 17.69 -4.09 -0.83
CA GLN A 135 16.92 -3.90 0.40
C GLN A 135 17.50 -2.80 1.29
N ASP A 136 18.84 -2.76 1.42
CA ASP A 136 19.52 -1.74 2.23
C ASP A 136 19.20 -0.34 1.74
N TYR A 137 19.30 -0.11 0.41
CA TYR A 137 18.99 1.17 -0.19
C TYR A 137 17.53 1.59 0.05
N ILE A 138 16.57 0.66 -0.06
CA ILE A 138 15.16 0.94 0.23
C ILE A 138 15.00 1.42 1.68
N ASN A 139 15.57 0.69 2.64
CA ASN A 139 15.45 1.00 4.06
C ASN A 139 16.22 2.27 4.47
N GLU A 140 17.34 2.57 3.82
CA GLU A 140 18.07 3.84 3.97
C GLU A 140 17.25 5.01 3.43
N LYS A 141 16.62 4.86 2.26
CA LYS A 141 15.73 5.87 1.68
C LYS A 141 14.50 6.14 2.54
N PHE A 142 13.90 5.11 3.15
CA PHE A 142 12.83 5.33 4.12
C PHE A 142 13.30 6.25 5.25
N LYS A 143 14.43 5.96 5.87
CA LYS A 143 14.97 6.77 6.97
C LYS A 143 15.31 8.18 6.53
N SER A 144 16.02 8.34 5.41
CA SER A 144 16.48 9.66 4.93
C SER A 144 15.33 10.57 4.51
N LYS A 145 14.18 10.01 4.08
CA LYS A 145 12.97 10.76 3.73
C LYS A 145 11.97 10.87 4.89
N GLY A 146 12.32 10.40 6.10
CA GLY A 146 11.50 10.52 7.30
C GLY A 146 10.35 9.50 7.39
N PHE A 147 10.43 8.35 6.73
CA PHE A 147 9.47 7.24 6.84
C PHE A 147 9.97 6.23 7.88
N PHE A 148 9.93 6.62 9.15
CA PHE A 148 10.55 5.85 10.23
C PHE A 148 9.77 4.60 10.65
N ASN A 149 8.49 4.51 10.27
CA ASN A 149 7.62 3.38 10.57
C ASN A 149 7.41 2.47 9.34
N SER A 150 8.48 2.31 8.55
CA SER A 150 8.47 1.45 7.35
C SER A 150 9.76 0.66 7.26
N THR A 151 9.65 -0.62 6.87
CA THR A 151 10.79 -1.50 6.65
C THR A 151 10.46 -2.58 5.62
N ILE A 152 11.42 -2.90 4.76
CA ILE A 152 11.31 -3.97 3.78
C ILE A 152 12.27 -5.08 4.18
N PHE A 153 11.74 -6.30 4.32
CA PHE A 153 12.46 -7.51 4.69
C PHE A 153 12.69 -8.45 3.52
N HIS A 154 11.78 -8.44 2.54
CA HIS A 154 11.79 -9.47 1.52
C HIS A 154 11.15 -9.04 0.20
N ARG A 155 11.49 -9.75 -0.85
CA ARG A 155 10.84 -9.74 -2.16
C ARG A 155 9.39 -10.27 -2.05
N LEU A 156 8.62 -10.11 -3.11
CA LEU A 156 7.23 -10.55 -3.13
C LEU A 156 7.06 -11.84 -3.93
N SER A 157 6.30 -12.80 -3.38
CA SER A 157 5.85 -14.04 -4.05
C SER A 157 6.96 -14.78 -4.82
N THR A 158 8.09 -15.00 -4.18
CA THR A 158 9.21 -15.78 -4.73
C THR A 158 9.83 -16.67 -3.66
N SER A 159 10.42 -17.78 -4.07
CA SER A 159 11.22 -18.63 -3.17
C SER A 159 12.42 -17.85 -2.63
N ASN A 160 12.84 -18.18 -1.40
CA ASN A 160 13.95 -17.50 -0.73
C ASN A 160 13.81 -15.95 -0.78
N SER A 161 12.60 -15.47 -0.53
CA SER A 161 12.26 -14.04 -0.69
C SER A 161 13.10 -13.12 0.18
N SER A 162 13.57 -13.59 1.33
CA SER A 162 14.41 -12.85 2.29
C SER A 162 15.91 -13.05 2.13
N ARG A 163 16.37 -13.73 1.05
CA ARG A 163 17.82 -13.89 0.83
C ARG A 163 18.52 -12.52 0.76
N LEU A 164 19.70 -12.45 1.34
CA LEU A 164 20.49 -11.20 1.38
C LEU A 164 21.29 -10.99 0.09
N GLU A 165 21.61 -12.06 -0.63
CA GLU A 165 22.28 -11.99 -1.92
C GLU A 165 21.35 -11.37 -2.97
N GLY A 166 21.82 -10.31 -3.63
CA GLY A 166 21.13 -9.69 -4.76
C GLY A 166 21.50 -10.36 -6.08
N LYS A 167 20.55 -10.44 -6.99
CA LYS A 167 20.82 -10.83 -8.38
C LYS A 167 21.54 -9.70 -9.11
N ARG A 168 22.41 -10.08 -10.06
CA ARG A 168 22.99 -9.11 -10.98
C ARG A 168 21.92 -8.57 -11.93
N VAL A 169 21.95 -7.24 -12.13
CA VAL A 169 21.09 -6.51 -13.04
C VAL A 169 21.97 -5.88 -14.11
N ASP A 170 21.76 -6.25 -15.36
CA ASP A 170 22.54 -5.78 -16.49
C ASP A 170 21.68 -4.81 -17.34
N PHE A 171 22.15 -3.56 -17.52
CA PHE A 171 21.58 -2.57 -18.43
C PHE A 171 22.37 -2.55 -19.73
N PHE A 172 21.66 -2.55 -20.85
CA PHE A 172 22.24 -2.61 -22.18
C PHE A 172 22.14 -1.25 -22.85
N THR A 173 23.27 -0.55 -22.96
CA THR A 173 23.40 0.68 -23.73
C THR A 173 23.90 0.39 -25.13
N ASN A 174 23.99 1.41 -25.99
CA ASN A 174 24.53 1.23 -27.36
C ASN A 174 26.01 0.78 -27.36
N ASP A 175 26.77 1.20 -26.33
CA ASP A 175 28.22 1.05 -26.33
C ASP A 175 28.73 0.08 -25.26
N SER A 176 27.89 -0.28 -24.29
CA SER A 176 28.33 -1.06 -23.13
C SER A 176 27.19 -1.74 -22.38
N ILE A 177 27.57 -2.66 -21.49
CA ILE A 177 26.70 -3.20 -20.46
C ILE A 177 27.10 -2.59 -19.11
N ILE A 178 26.13 -2.04 -18.40
CA ILE A 178 26.33 -1.51 -17.05
C ILE A 178 25.66 -2.46 -16.07
N SER A 179 26.46 -3.08 -15.20
CA SER A 179 26.00 -4.10 -14.27
C SER A 179 25.92 -3.58 -12.85
N PHE A 180 24.85 -3.97 -12.14
CA PHE A 180 24.66 -3.73 -10.72
C PHE A 180 24.43 -5.05 -10.02
N GLN A 181 25.09 -5.24 -8.88
CA GLN A 181 24.82 -6.33 -7.96
C GLN A 181 25.14 -5.88 -6.55
N LYS A 182 24.28 -6.21 -5.60
CA LYS A 182 24.46 -5.88 -4.21
C LYS A 182 24.09 -7.05 -3.31
N ASN A 183 24.87 -7.24 -2.26
CA ASN A 183 24.48 -8.07 -1.11
C ASN A 183 23.94 -7.12 -0.03
N ASN A 184 22.79 -7.46 0.50
CA ASN A 184 22.11 -6.70 1.53
C ASN A 184 22.52 -7.20 2.92
N LYS A 185 22.24 -6.42 3.94
CA LYS A 185 22.36 -6.77 5.35
C LYS A 185 21.00 -7.14 5.91
N GLU A 186 20.99 -7.81 7.05
CA GLU A 186 19.75 -8.02 7.80
C GLU A 186 19.09 -6.68 8.12
N PRO A 187 17.80 -6.50 7.78
CA PRO A 187 17.09 -5.24 8.02
C PRO A 187 16.86 -5.03 9.51
N GLN A 188 16.89 -3.79 9.93
CA GLN A 188 16.57 -3.42 11.30
C GLN A 188 15.08 -3.68 11.57
N LYS A 189 14.80 -4.49 12.60
CA LYS A 189 13.44 -4.72 13.07
C LYS A 189 12.88 -3.48 13.76
N LEU A 190 11.64 -3.13 13.44
CA LEU A 190 10.88 -2.11 14.16
C LEU A 190 10.26 -2.72 15.42
N LYS A 191 10.01 -1.87 16.43
CA LYS A 191 9.28 -2.27 17.64
C LYS A 191 7.77 -2.20 17.39
N LEU A 192 7.23 -3.22 16.74
CA LEU A 192 5.83 -3.28 16.38
C LEU A 192 5.04 -4.13 17.36
N ILE A 193 3.79 -3.74 17.61
CA ILE A 193 2.81 -4.54 18.34
C ILE A 193 1.95 -5.36 17.37
N ASN A 194 1.33 -6.41 17.87
CA ASN A 194 0.41 -7.27 17.10
C ASN A 194 1.06 -7.93 15.87
N THR A 195 2.35 -8.30 15.97
CA THR A 195 3.08 -9.03 14.92
C THR A 195 2.79 -10.52 14.90
N LYS A 196 2.25 -11.08 15.98
CA LYS A 196 1.77 -12.45 16.04
C LYS A 196 0.25 -12.45 15.91
N LYS A 197 -0.26 -13.15 14.91
CA LYS A 197 -1.67 -13.05 14.52
C LYS A 197 -2.31 -14.42 14.32
N GLY A 198 -3.62 -14.48 14.56
CA GLY A 198 -4.47 -15.63 14.30
C GLY A 198 -4.38 -16.73 15.36
N LYS A 199 -4.93 -17.87 15.03
CA LYS A 199 -4.90 -19.10 15.86
C LYS A 199 -4.21 -20.27 15.18
N GLY A 200 -3.86 -20.09 13.89
CA GLY A 200 -3.18 -21.09 13.08
C GLY A 200 -2.84 -20.59 11.69
N TYR A 201 -2.02 -21.36 11.00
CA TYR A 201 -1.69 -21.12 9.60
C TYR A 201 -1.33 -22.41 8.88
N ILE A 202 -1.46 -22.41 7.56
CA ILE A 202 -0.97 -23.47 6.69
C ILE A 202 0.50 -23.18 6.36
N ASN A 203 1.39 -24.14 6.62
CA ASN A 203 2.81 -24.00 6.31
C ASN A 203 3.09 -24.31 4.82
N SER A 204 4.35 -24.20 4.40
CA SER A 204 4.78 -24.47 3.02
C SER A 204 4.60 -25.92 2.56
N THR A 205 4.40 -26.86 3.48
CA THR A 205 4.15 -28.28 3.17
C THR A 205 2.64 -28.59 3.15
N GLY A 206 1.76 -27.60 3.40
CA GLY A 206 0.32 -27.76 3.42
C GLY A 206 -0.27 -28.22 4.76
N GLU A 207 0.56 -28.26 5.82
CA GLU A 207 0.13 -28.72 7.15
C GLU A 207 -0.42 -27.56 7.98
N MET A 208 -1.47 -27.84 8.76
CA MET A 208 -2.04 -26.87 9.73
C MET A 208 -1.14 -26.79 10.96
N ILE A 209 -0.58 -25.62 11.20
CA ILE A 209 0.15 -25.28 12.42
C ILE A 209 -0.79 -24.53 13.36
N LYS A 210 -1.07 -25.09 14.54
CA LYS A 210 -1.99 -24.54 15.55
C LYS A 210 -1.28 -23.57 16.49
N GLN A 211 -0.73 -22.50 15.94
CA GLN A 211 -0.11 -21.39 16.68
C GLN A 211 -0.23 -20.09 15.86
N GLU A 212 -0.09 -18.95 16.52
CA GLU A 212 -0.09 -17.65 15.83
C GLU A 212 0.99 -17.60 14.73
N MET A 213 0.66 -17.02 13.58
CA MET A 213 1.63 -16.74 12.53
C MET A 213 2.46 -15.51 12.92
N ASP A 214 3.78 -15.62 12.83
CA ASP A 214 4.71 -14.53 13.14
C ASP A 214 5.00 -13.70 11.89
N PHE A 215 4.68 -12.41 11.96
CA PHE A 215 4.92 -11.41 10.93
C PHE A 215 6.08 -10.47 11.25
N SER A 216 6.84 -10.69 12.32
CA SER A 216 7.89 -9.78 12.79
C SER A 216 9.03 -9.55 11.79
N GLU A 217 9.20 -10.46 10.83
CA GLU A 217 10.18 -10.39 9.74
C GLU A 217 9.50 -10.27 8.36
N LYS A 218 8.28 -9.74 8.32
CA LYS A 218 7.59 -9.40 7.08
C LYS A 218 7.70 -7.91 6.79
N ASN A 219 7.50 -7.56 5.52
CA ASN A 219 7.43 -6.16 5.12
C ASN A 219 6.40 -5.40 5.97
N TYR A 220 6.72 -4.16 6.31
CA TYR A 220 5.83 -3.28 7.02
C TYR A 220 5.92 -1.85 6.48
N MET A 221 4.78 -1.18 6.42
CA MET A 221 4.65 0.26 6.18
C MET A 221 3.47 0.78 6.98
N SER A 222 3.68 1.78 7.82
CA SER A 222 2.56 2.41 8.51
C SER A 222 1.61 3.11 7.52
N ILE A 223 0.33 3.17 7.87
CA ILE A 223 -0.65 3.94 7.09
C ILE A 223 -0.22 5.41 6.97
N SER A 224 0.37 5.96 8.01
CA SER A 224 0.88 7.35 8.01
C SER A 224 2.00 7.56 7.01
N ASP A 225 2.99 6.64 6.94
CA ASP A 225 4.09 6.73 5.97
C ASP A 225 3.57 6.55 4.54
N LEU A 226 2.71 5.56 4.32
CA LEU A 226 2.12 5.28 3.02
C LEU A 226 1.29 6.48 2.51
N HIS A 227 0.49 7.08 3.37
CA HIS A 227 -0.29 8.29 3.08
C HIS A 227 0.62 9.49 2.77
N ARG A 228 1.70 9.67 3.55
CA ARG A 228 2.66 10.76 3.36
C ARG A 228 3.43 10.62 2.04
N ILE A 229 3.75 9.41 1.59
CA ILE A 229 4.33 9.16 0.27
C ILE A 229 3.44 9.74 -0.84
N MET A 230 2.14 9.51 -0.79
CA MET A 230 1.21 10.09 -1.77
C MET A 230 1.17 11.62 -1.69
N LYS A 231 1.18 12.21 -0.50
CA LYS A 231 1.24 13.68 -0.34
C LYS A 231 2.50 14.26 -0.98
N ILE A 232 3.67 13.68 -0.72
CA ILE A 232 4.94 14.13 -1.30
C ILE A 232 4.95 13.95 -2.82
N LEU A 233 4.39 12.85 -3.32
CA LEU A 233 4.38 12.55 -4.75
C LEU A 233 3.54 13.56 -5.55
N PHE A 234 2.37 13.95 -5.03
CA PHE A 234 1.42 14.81 -5.74
C PHE A 234 1.57 16.31 -5.40
N PHE A 235 2.15 16.65 -4.25
CA PHE A 235 2.32 18.02 -3.75
C PHE A 235 3.75 18.24 -3.22
N PRO A 236 4.79 17.98 -4.06
CA PRO A 236 6.18 18.05 -3.60
C PRO A 236 6.58 19.42 -3.08
N GLU A 237 5.98 20.51 -3.60
CA GLU A 237 6.27 21.89 -3.18
C GLU A 237 5.93 22.18 -1.71
N LYS A 238 5.09 21.34 -1.08
CA LYS A 238 4.71 21.45 0.36
C LYS A 238 5.69 20.75 1.30
N PHE A 239 6.76 20.16 0.78
CA PHE A 239 7.74 19.38 1.55
C PHE A 239 9.15 19.88 1.29
N ASN A 240 10.07 19.63 2.26
CA ASN A 240 11.47 19.96 2.09
C ASN A 240 12.11 19.14 0.95
N GLU A 241 13.17 19.67 0.37
CA GLU A 241 13.85 19.08 -0.80
C GLU A 241 14.29 17.63 -0.54
N GLU A 242 14.80 17.34 0.66
CA GLU A 242 15.29 16.02 1.05
C GLU A 242 14.17 14.97 1.14
N GLU A 243 12.93 15.41 1.39
CA GLU A 243 11.76 14.56 1.49
C GLU A 243 11.19 14.20 0.11
N ARG A 244 11.43 15.04 -0.92
CA ARG A 244 10.84 14.93 -2.25
C ARG A 244 11.40 13.72 -3.01
N PHE A 245 10.59 13.21 -3.94
CA PHE A 245 11.05 12.23 -4.93
C PHE A 245 11.59 12.96 -6.16
N HIS A 246 12.89 12.75 -6.43
CA HIS A 246 13.59 13.38 -7.56
C HIS A 246 13.32 12.64 -8.86
N LEU A 247 12.13 12.85 -9.41
CA LEU A 247 11.67 12.27 -10.67
C LEU A 247 11.80 13.29 -11.81
N THR A 248 12.19 12.82 -13.00
CA THR A 248 12.09 13.63 -14.21
C THR A 248 10.62 13.87 -14.59
N ASN A 249 10.35 14.86 -15.42
CA ASN A 249 8.99 15.11 -15.92
C ASN A 249 8.43 13.90 -16.67
N GLU A 250 9.23 13.27 -17.54
CA GLU A 250 8.84 12.03 -18.25
C GLU A 250 8.47 10.91 -17.28
N GLN A 251 9.29 10.69 -16.25
CA GLN A 251 9.01 9.67 -15.23
C GLN A 251 7.70 9.95 -14.48
N ARG A 252 7.46 11.20 -14.12
CA ARG A 252 6.25 11.62 -13.43
C ARG A 252 5.00 11.43 -14.28
N GLU A 253 5.03 11.83 -15.54
CA GLU A 253 3.93 11.68 -16.48
C GLU A 253 3.59 10.21 -16.70
N ILE A 254 4.58 9.35 -16.95
CA ILE A 254 4.39 7.91 -17.15
C ILE A 254 3.86 7.25 -15.87
N LEU A 255 4.42 7.59 -14.72
CA LEU A 255 3.97 7.06 -13.43
C LEU A 255 2.51 7.41 -13.17
N PHE A 256 2.12 8.66 -13.36
CA PHE A 256 0.74 9.10 -13.15
C PHE A 256 -0.23 8.45 -14.15
N ASN A 257 0.18 8.29 -15.40
CA ASN A 257 -0.61 7.57 -16.39
C ASN A 257 -0.88 6.11 -15.94
N TYR A 258 0.15 5.40 -15.46
CA TYR A 258 -0.03 4.03 -14.97
C TYR A 258 -0.79 3.95 -13.63
N MET A 259 -0.57 4.89 -12.72
CA MET A 259 -1.31 4.94 -11.45
C MET A 259 -2.81 5.21 -11.65
N SER A 260 -3.21 5.96 -12.67
CA SER A 260 -4.62 6.28 -12.94
C SER A 260 -5.29 5.36 -13.94
N GLY A 261 -4.52 4.64 -14.75
CA GLY A 261 -5.03 3.80 -15.84
C GLY A 261 -5.75 2.53 -15.37
N PHE A 262 -6.50 1.95 -16.27
CA PHE A 262 -7.17 0.66 -16.11
C PHE A 262 -6.52 -0.38 -17.03
N PRO A 263 -6.56 -1.69 -16.70
CA PRO A 263 -5.93 -2.73 -17.51
C PRO A 263 -6.31 -2.68 -19.00
N LYS A 264 -7.57 -2.41 -19.32
CA LYS A 264 -8.07 -2.32 -20.71
C LYS A 264 -7.36 -1.23 -21.53
N ASP A 265 -6.94 -0.13 -20.88
CA ASP A 265 -6.32 1.02 -21.56
C ASP A 265 -4.89 0.68 -22.04
N PHE A 266 -4.32 -0.40 -21.53
CA PHE A 266 -2.99 -0.94 -21.84
C PHE A 266 -3.04 -2.28 -22.58
N GLY A 267 -4.21 -2.66 -23.12
CA GLY A 267 -4.38 -3.86 -23.96
C GLY A 267 -4.53 -5.17 -23.19
N TYR A 268 -4.73 -5.13 -21.86
CA TYR A 268 -5.00 -6.33 -21.09
C TYR A 268 -6.48 -6.74 -21.19
N SER A 269 -6.73 -8.08 -21.28
CA SER A 269 -8.08 -8.63 -21.38
C SER A 269 -8.96 -8.25 -20.19
N PRO A 270 -10.13 -7.61 -20.38
CA PRO A 270 -11.05 -7.25 -19.30
C PRO A 270 -11.62 -8.46 -18.54
N GLU A 271 -11.69 -9.64 -19.17
CA GLU A 271 -12.15 -10.87 -18.51
C GLU A 271 -11.16 -11.32 -17.46
N LYS A 272 -9.85 -11.18 -17.72
CA LYS A 272 -8.78 -11.54 -16.78
C LYS A 272 -8.45 -10.41 -15.82
N PHE A 273 -8.48 -9.17 -16.30
CA PHE A 273 -8.12 -7.97 -15.56
C PHE A 273 -9.22 -6.91 -15.71
N PRO A 274 -10.33 -7.05 -14.98
CA PRO A 274 -11.42 -6.07 -15.05
C PRO A 274 -11.01 -4.71 -14.47
N TYR A 275 -11.81 -3.67 -14.72
CA TYR A 275 -11.49 -2.29 -14.31
C TYR A 275 -11.29 -2.13 -12.80
N TYR A 276 -11.96 -2.94 -11.97
CA TYR A 276 -11.82 -2.93 -10.51
C TYR A 276 -10.60 -3.71 -10.00
N PHE A 277 -9.85 -4.41 -10.88
CA PHE A 277 -8.75 -5.30 -10.49
C PHE A 277 -7.71 -4.64 -9.58
N ALA A 278 -7.37 -3.37 -9.84
CA ALA A 278 -6.40 -2.60 -9.06
C ALA A 278 -6.97 -1.25 -8.58
N LYS A 279 -8.29 -1.14 -8.39
CA LYS A 279 -8.99 0.07 -7.93
C LYS A 279 -10.01 -0.33 -6.86
N PHE A 280 -9.53 -0.55 -5.61
CA PHE A 280 -10.42 -1.00 -4.53
C PHE A 280 -11.30 0.13 -4.01
N PHE A 281 -10.76 1.35 -3.91
CA PHE A 281 -11.61 2.52 -3.69
C PHE A 281 -12.52 2.73 -4.89
N ILE A 282 -13.76 3.12 -4.63
CA ILE A 282 -14.85 3.41 -5.57
C ILE A 282 -15.41 2.15 -6.27
N TYR A 283 -14.56 1.24 -6.78
CA TYR A 283 -14.96 0.18 -7.70
C TYR A 283 -14.81 -1.25 -7.15
N GLY A 284 -14.23 -1.43 -5.97
CA GLY A 284 -13.87 -2.76 -5.45
C GLY A 284 -15.03 -3.74 -5.25
N ASP A 285 -16.24 -3.24 -4.97
CA ASP A 285 -17.46 -4.06 -4.83
C ASP A 285 -18.19 -4.34 -6.14
N LYS A 286 -17.70 -3.82 -7.27
CA LYS A 286 -18.28 -4.03 -8.60
C LYS A 286 -19.68 -3.43 -8.82
N GLU A 287 -20.16 -2.60 -7.87
CA GLU A 287 -21.51 -2.00 -7.93
C GLU A 287 -21.61 -0.80 -8.88
N LEU A 288 -20.49 -0.11 -9.11
CA LEU A 288 -20.45 1.05 -9.99
C LEU A 288 -19.73 0.75 -11.30
N GLU A 289 -20.32 1.19 -12.40
CA GLU A 289 -19.62 1.28 -13.68
C GLU A 289 -18.57 2.39 -13.67
N LEU A 290 -17.63 2.30 -14.62
CA LEU A 290 -16.59 3.31 -14.76
C LEU A 290 -17.20 4.70 -14.98
N ASN A 291 -16.69 5.67 -14.21
CA ASN A 291 -17.09 7.07 -14.30
C ASN A 291 -15.87 7.91 -14.65
N GLU A 292 -15.81 8.42 -15.87
CA GLU A 292 -14.73 9.25 -16.40
C GLU A 292 -14.50 10.56 -15.62
N ASN A 293 -15.49 11.01 -14.84
CA ASN A 293 -15.34 12.17 -13.97
C ASN A 293 -14.59 11.88 -12.65
N ILE A 294 -14.18 10.63 -12.42
CA ILE A 294 -13.41 10.23 -11.24
C ILE A 294 -12.04 9.72 -11.71
N VAL A 295 -10.99 10.39 -11.29
CA VAL A 295 -9.61 9.97 -11.54
C VAL A 295 -9.02 9.46 -10.22
N ILE A 296 -8.46 8.24 -10.25
CA ILE A 296 -7.90 7.57 -9.08
C ILE A 296 -6.45 7.19 -9.38
N TYR A 297 -5.51 7.89 -8.78
CA TYR A 297 -4.09 7.53 -8.79
C TYR A 297 -3.80 6.69 -7.55
N ASN A 298 -3.54 5.39 -7.70
CA ASN A 298 -3.45 4.54 -6.52
C ASN A 298 -2.45 3.39 -6.62
N LYS A 299 -2.25 2.75 -5.46
CA LYS A 299 -1.63 1.43 -5.36
C LYS A 299 -2.34 0.60 -4.29
N VAL A 300 -2.82 -0.55 -4.71
CA VAL A 300 -3.51 -1.52 -3.84
C VAL A 300 -2.54 -2.53 -3.24
N GLY A 301 -2.95 -3.13 -2.12
CA GLY A 301 -2.32 -4.29 -1.50
C GLY A 301 -3.36 -5.30 -1.01
N LEU A 302 -3.08 -6.58 -1.24
CA LEU A 302 -3.95 -7.68 -0.81
C LEU A 302 -3.11 -8.91 -0.52
N ALA A 303 -3.11 -9.37 0.72
CA ALA A 303 -2.59 -10.67 1.15
C ALA A 303 -2.95 -10.97 2.60
N TYR A 304 -2.95 -12.23 2.97
CA TYR A 304 -3.16 -12.69 4.35
C TYR A 304 -4.45 -12.18 5.01
N GLY A 305 -5.51 -11.99 4.25
CA GLY A 305 -6.75 -11.39 4.76
C GLY A 305 -6.68 -9.88 5.00
N GLN A 306 -5.60 -9.23 4.63
CA GLN A 306 -5.44 -7.78 4.77
C GLN A 306 -5.51 -7.11 3.40
N LEU A 307 -6.37 -6.09 3.30
CA LEU A 307 -6.49 -5.24 2.13
C LEU A 307 -6.08 -3.82 2.49
N SER A 308 -5.45 -3.16 1.53
CA SER A 308 -5.13 -1.74 1.62
C SER A 308 -5.29 -1.08 0.26
N ASP A 309 -5.67 0.17 0.26
CA ASP A 309 -5.54 1.05 -0.90
C ASP A 309 -5.01 2.40 -0.43
N VAL A 310 -4.10 2.98 -1.21
CA VAL A 310 -3.63 4.35 -1.05
C VAL A 310 -3.85 5.09 -2.35
N ALA A 311 -4.61 6.17 -2.30
CA ALA A 311 -5.03 6.86 -3.52
C ALA A 311 -5.07 8.39 -3.37
N TYR A 312 -4.70 9.08 -4.46
CA TYR A 312 -5.11 10.44 -4.72
C TYR A 312 -6.33 10.39 -5.65
N ILE A 313 -7.48 10.91 -5.20
CA ILE A 313 -8.75 10.84 -5.91
C ILE A 313 -9.22 12.25 -6.24
N LYS A 314 -9.58 12.46 -7.51
CA LYS A 314 -10.17 13.71 -8.01
C LYS A 314 -11.55 13.44 -8.59
N LYS A 315 -12.54 14.23 -8.18
CA LYS A 315 -13.90 14.22 -8.73
C LYS A 315 -14.48 15.63 -8.71
N LYS A 316 -14.62 16.28 -9.85
CA LYS A 316 -15.08 17.67 -9.94
C LYS A 316 -14.26 18.59 -8.99
N ASN A 317 -14.93 19.13 -7.96
CA ASN A 317 -14.33 20.03 -6.96
C ASN A 317 -13.78 19.28 -5.73
N VAL A 318 -13.90 17.96 -5.68
CA VAL A 318 -13.37 17.14 -4.58
C VAL A 318 -11.98 16.63 -4.95
N SER A 319 -11.01 16.89 -4.10
CA SER A 319 -9.63 16.44 -4.22
C SER A 319 -9.20 15.88 -2.87
N ILE A 320 -8.87 14.59 -2.81
CA ILE A 320 -8.52 13.91 -1.56
C ILE A 320 -7.36 12.94 -1.73
N ILE A 321 -6.55 12.80 -0.69
CA ILE A 321 -5.70 11.61 -0.52
C ILE A 321 -6.37 10.73 0.53
N LEU A 322 -6.60 9.47 0.20
CA LEU A 322 -7.22 8.49 1.08
C LEU A 322 -6.32 7.27 1.18
N THR A 323 -6.09 6.82 2.39
CA THR A 323 -5.37 5.57 2.68
C THR A 323 -6.19 4.79 3.69
N ALA A 324 -6.50 3.54 3.38
CA ALA A 324 -7.22 2.67 4.31
C ALA A 324 -6.70 1.25 4.26
N THR A 325 -6.77 0.57 5.40
CA THR A 325 -6.54 -0.88 5.52
C THR A 325 -7.65 -1.53 6.32
N ILE A 326 -7.91 -2.80 6.02
CA ILE A 326 -8.86 -3.65 6.76
C ILE A 326 -8.34 -5.08 6.83
N ASP A 327 -8.47 -5.71 8.01
CA ASP A 327 -8.21 -7.14 8.22
C ASP A 327 -9.53 -7.91 8.15
N VAL A 328 -9.66 -8.81 7.17
CA VAL A 328 -10.86 -9.64 6.94
C VAL A 328 -10.55 -11.14 7.02
N ASN A 329 -9.54 -11.52 7.81
CA ASN A 329 -9.30 -12.91 8.16
C ASN A 329 -10.20 -13.33 9.33
N THR A 330 -11.49 -13.54 9.10
CA THR A 330 -12.47 -13.81 10.15
C THR A 330 -12.30 -15.17 10.81
N ASN A 331 -11.82 -16.18 10.09
CA ASN A 331 -11.57 -17.51 10.65
C ASN A 331 -10.24 -17.58 11.45
N LYS A 332 -9.40 -16.53 11.38
CA LYS A 332 -8.11 -16.41 12.09
C LYS A 332 -7.09 -17.50 11.71
N ILE A 333 -7.20 -18.07 10.52
CA ILE A 333 -6.22 -19.01 9.96
C ILE A 333 -5.55 -18.33 8.76
N TYR A 334 -4.23 -18.34 8.73
CA TYR A 334 -3.45 -17.73 7.65
C TYR A 334 -3.02 -18.79 6.62
N ASN A 335 -2.82 -18.37 5.37
CA ASN A 335 -2.45 -19.22 4.21
C ASN A 335 -3.45 -20.35 3.91
N ASP A 336 -4.70 -20.22 4.30
CA ASP A 336 -5.75 -21.19 3.96
C ASP A 336 -6.63 -20.69 2.78
N ASP A 337 -6.32 -19.52 2.23
CA ASP A 337 -7.01 -18.85 1.13
C ASP A 337 -8.52 -18.59 1.38
N LYS A 338 -8.94 -18.56 2.65
CA LYS A 338 -10.34 -18.35 3.08
C LYS A 338 -10.50 -17.01 3.76
N TYR A 339 -10.36 -15.96 3.00
CA TYR A 339 -10.48 -14.59 3.47
C TYR A 339 -11.74 -13.92 2.93
N ASP A 340 -12.37 -13.06 3.74
CA ASP A 340 -13.61 -12.38 3.40
C ASP A 340 -13.39 -11.12 2.52
N TYR A 341 -12.54 -11.27 1.49
CA TYR A 341 -12.23 -10.17 0.59
C TYR A 341 -13.45 -9.65 -0.17
N ASP A 342 -14.22 -10.56 -0.81
CA ASP A 342 -15.37 -10.19 -1.63
C ASP A 342 -16.59 -9.79 -0.79
N SER A 343 -16.77 -10.39 0.39
CA SER A 343 -17.95 -10.15 1.24
C SER A 343 -17.81 -8.94 2.17
N ILE A 344 -16.57 -8.59 2.58
CA ILE A 344 -16.30 -7.52 3.55
C ILE A 344 -15.30 -6.50 3.01
N GLY A 345 -14.13 -6.96 2.54
CA GLY A 345 -12.99 -6.11 2.29
C GLY A 345 -13.17 -5.12 1.13
N PHE A 346 -13.46 -5.64 -0.06
CA PHE A 346 -13.71 -4.80 -1.23
C PHE A 346 -14.94 -3.91 -1.06
N PRO A 347 -16.09 -4.42 -0.55
CA PRO A 347 -17.24 -3.56 -0.26
C PRO A 347 -16.93 -2.43 0.71
N PHE A 348 -16.14 -2.68 1.77
CA PHE A 348 -15.75 -1.64 2.72
C PHE A 348 -14.94 -0.52 2.04
N LEU A 349 -13.87 -0.88 1.29
CA LEU A 349 -12.99 0.11 0.65
C LEU A 349 -13.75 0.93 -0.41
N ALA A 350 -14.63 0.29 -1.17
CA ALA A 350 -15.45 0.97 -2.17
C ALA A 350 -16.47 1.92 -1.50
N GLU A 351 -17.18 1.45 -0.49
CA GLU A 351 -18.26 2.22 0.16
C GLU A 351 -17.72 3.40 0.97
N ILE A 352 -16.63 3.21 1.75
CA ILE A 352 -16.06 4.30 2.55
C ILE A 352 -15.57 5.45 1.66
N SER A 353 -14.94 5.15 0.54
CA SER A 353 -14.45 6.17 -0.38
C SER A 353 -15.59 6.92 -1.07
N ARG A 354 -16.65 6.22 -1.45
CA ARG A 354 -17.86 6.83 -2.04
C ARG A 354 -18.59 7.72 -1.03
N GLU A 355 -18.73 7.27 0.22
CA GLU A 355 -19.41 8.06 1.26
C GLU A 355 -18.61 9.33 1.59
N ILE A 356 -17.27 9.24 1.71
CA ILE A 356 -16.41 10.41 1.91
C ILE A 356 -16.61 11.43 0.77
N ILE A 357 -16.51 10.99 -0.48
CA ILE A 357 -16.65 11.87 -1.65
C ILE A 357 -18.05 12.50 -1.69
N LYS A 358 -19.09 11.72 -1.42
CA LYS A 358 -20.47 12.22 -1.34
C LYS A 358 -20.63 13.33 -0.31
N ARG A 359 -20.07 13.14 0.90
CA ARG A 359 -20.13 14.14 2.00
C ARG A 359 -19.35 15.42 1.70
N LEU A 360 -18.28 15.32 0.89
CA LEU A 360 -17.48 16.46 0.48
C LEU A 360 -18.06 17.18 -0.76
N SER A 361 -18.97 16.54 -1.50
CA SER A 361 -19.60 17.09 -2.70
C SER A 361 -20.88 17.88 -2.39
N ASN A 362 -21.42 17.74 -1.18
CA ASN A 362 -22.62 18.43 -0.67
C ASN A 362 -22.19 19.65 0.16
#